data_02c5e81ebcc8ddbef3f97d23705dbeb7
#
_entry.id   02c5e81ebcc8ddbef3f97d23705dbeb7
#
_cell.length_a   1.000
_cell.length_b   1.000
_cell.length_c   1.000
_cell.angle_alpha   90.00
_cell.angle_beta   90.00
_cell.angle_gamma   90.00
#
_symmetry.space_group_name_H-M   'P 1'
#
loop_
_entity.id
_entity.type
_entity.pdbx_description
1 polymer ?
#
loop_
_entity_poly.entity_id
_entity_poly.type
_entity_poly.pdbx_seq_one_letter_code
_entity_poly.pdbx_strand_id
1 'polypeptide(L)'
;MSNRIRRFSTLALLALLLGSLAPGSAVALTPATGDPAATLYQTSRIVRIDLNTSSELSTIGVTGYVDATFKLTMGSAVYGGTSGFGAWDIKMRLKGVGSYRSLPQKAALRLEFPNELQRVFGIKRMTLNNMIQDPSKVNEAIGYTLFRAMGIAAPRTGYAEVWINGASYGLYLNVESIDKVALEKRSSGGGTTHLYEGRLGSEGDPLNANDAHYQVDVGSTINRADLEELIAASQASAPTWYARVSAAADLQQMTRYWAVDRYIGNWDGYTGASISNYYLHSDNDGRFQMLPWGVDQIFGGGVEKRAPYSFGQPVGGLLFTQCLVVSTCRALYVQALRDVRDKASTLSLASVAATLHATLESKIASDTKDETSPSASKAAQVAASGFILARPSKVNLWLAQLTRVTAPSISGTTAVGQVLSATSGTWSYGPTPKYSYQWFRCSTATQSASTTLPARCTIITGATKSLYTLKIADRRSYLRVRVTAAIPTSSLLWFSKPTVKVP
;
A
#
# COMPACT_ATOMS: atom_id res chain seq x y z
N MET A 1 81.10 10.56 -2.53
CA MET A 1 80.33 11.02 -1.34
C MET A 1 79.65 12.31 -1.66
N SER A 2 78.38 12.36 -1.60
CA SER A 2 77.43 13.46 -1.58
C SER A 2 76.25 13.28 -2.57
N ASN A 3 75.13 12.88 -2.01
CA ASN A 3 73.86 12.73 -2.68
C ASN A 3 73.26 14.12 -2.98
N ARG A 4 72.84 14.35 -4.21
CA ARG A 4 71.94 15.42 -4.59
C ARG A 4 70.60 14.85 -4.95
N ILE A 5 69.59 15.15 -4.11
CA ILE A 5 68.17 14.88 -4.31
C ILE A 5 67.64 15.90 -5.32
N ARG A 6 67.14 15.46 -6.48
CA ARG A 6 66.38 16.27 -7.43
C ARG A 6 64.90 16.20 -7.08
N ARG A 7 64.31 17.34 -6.80
CA ARG A 7 62.86 17.51 -6.70
C ARG A 7 62.28 17.58 -8.12
N PHE A 8 61.38 16.67 -8.44
CA PHE A 8 60.49 16.76 -9.61
C PHE A 8 59.18 17.39 -9.17
N SER A 9 58.84 18.55 -9.74
CA SER A 9 57.51 19.16 -9.66
C SER A 9 56.61 18.51 -10.70
N THR A 10 55.58 17.81 -10.29
CA THR A 10 54.53 17.30 -11.17
C THR A 10 53.38 18.30 -11.19
N LEU A 11 53.19 18.99 -12.32
CA LEU A 11 51.95 19.68 -12.64
C LEU A 11 50.88 18.62 -12.88
N ALA A 12 49.81 18.64 -12.08
CA ALA A 12 48.61 17.86 -12.32
C ALA A 12 47.71 18.62 -13.28
N LEU A 13 47.58 18.11 -14.49
CA LEU A 13 46.57 18.55 -15.47
C LEU A 13 45.21 17.96 -15.02
N LEU A 14 44.27 18.85 -14.65
CA LEU A 14 42.88 18.48 -14.34
C LEU A 14 42.11 18.33 -15.68
N ALA A 15 41.98 17.12 -16.17
CA ALA A 15 41.12 16.80 -17.30
C ALA A 15 39.68 16.67 -16.81
N LEU A 16 38.80 17.61 -17.19
CA LEU A 16 37.36 17.46 -17.04
C LEU A 16 36.88 16.31 -17.97
N LEU A 17 36.60 15.16 -17.39
CA LEU A 17 35.84 14.09 -18.02
C LEU A 17 34.36 14.45 -17.98
N LEU A 18 33.84 15.01 -19.07
CA LEU A 18 32.41 15.00 -19.40
C LEU A 18 32.01 13.55 -19.68
N GLY A 19 31.64 12.84 -18.62
CA GLY A 19 31.06 11.53 -18.74
C GLY A 19 29.67 11.65 -19.38
N SER A 20 29.53 11.15 -20.60
CA SER A 20 28.23 10.89 -21.22
C SER A 20 27.43 9.99 -20.30
N LEU A 21 26.32 10.48 -19.75
CA LEU A 21 25.32 9.69 -19.06
C LEU A 21 24.72 8.72 -20.09
N ALA A 22 25.22 7.50 -20.15
CA ALA A 22 24.54 6.41 -20.80
C ALA A 22 23.16 6.24 -20.15
N PRO A 23 22.10 5.99 -20.92
CA PRO A 23 20.78 5.74 -20.36
C PRO A 23 20.89 4.55 -19.40
N GLY A 24 20.53 4.78 -18.14
CA GLY A 24 20.61 3.77 -17.08
C GLY A 24 19.89 2.51 -17.52
N SER A 25 20.61 1.40 -17.58
CA SER A 25 20.06 0.09 -17.80
C SER A 25 18.96 -0.14 -16.78
N ALA A 26 17.74 -0.42 -17.25
CA ALA A 26 16.64 -0.81 -16.40
C ALA A 26 17.11 -1.98 -15.52
N VAL A 27 17.15 -1.79 -14.22
CA VAL A 27 17.49 -2.84 -13.27
C VAL A 27 16.36 -3.87 -13.37
N ALA A 28 16.57 -4.90 -14.17
CA ALA A 28 15.73 -6.08 -14.14
C ALA A 28 15.87 -6.67 -12.73
N LEU A 29 14.78 -6.65 -11.97
CA LEU A 29 14.73 -7.33 -10.67
C LEU A 29 15.09 -8.79 -10.92
N THR A 30 16.26 -9.21 -10.45
CA THR A 30 16.76 -10.58 -10.64
C THR A 30 15.76 -11.53 -9.97
N PRO A 31 15.23 -12.54 -10.69
CA PRO A 31 14.38 -13.56 -10.08
C PRO A 31 15.11 -14.24 -8.94
N ALA A 32 14.38 -14.61 -7.87
CA ALA A 32 14.97 -15.44 -6.84
C ALA A 32 15.54 -16.70 -7.49
N THR A 33 16.82 -16.95 -7.27
CA THR A 33 17.53 -18.13 -7.80
C THR A 33 16.81 -19.38 -7.30
N GLY A 34 16.19 -20.14 -8.22
CA GLY A 34 15.54 -21.41 -7.92
C GLY A 34 14.01 -21.48 -8.08
N ASP A 35 13.29 -20.39 -8.34
CA ASP A 35 11.86 -20.46 -8.63
C ASP A 35 11.57 -20.48 -10.15
N PRO A 36 11.19 -21.64 -10.73
CA PRO A 36 10.90 -21.74 -12.16
C PRO A 36 9.81 -20.80 -12.65
N ALA A 37 8.84 -20.45 -11.79
CA ALA A 37 7.75 -19.54 -12.12
C ALA A 37 8.23 -18.10 -12.34
N ALA A 38 9.42 -17.74 -11.87
CA ALA A 38 9.98 -16.40 -12.07
C ALA A 38 10.14 -16.04 -13.55
N THR A 39 10.32 -17.03 -14.42
CA THR A 39 10.44 -16.82 -15.87
C THR A 39 9.14 -16.39 -16.54
N LEU A 40 7.99 -16.79 -15.98
CA LEU A 40 6.67 -16.41 -16.47
C LEU A 40 6.31 -14.97 -16.07
N TYR A 41 6.79 -14.52 -14.93
CA TYR A 41 6.50 -13.20 -14.38
C TYR A 41 7.60 -12.18 -14.69
N GLN A 42 8.00 -12.10 -15.97
CA GLN A 42 8.93 -11.10 -16.49
C GLN A 42 8.19 -10.12 -17.38
N THR A 43 8.05 -8.87 -16.96
CA THR A 43 7.32 -7.84 -17.71
C THR A 43 7.99 -7.44 -19.02
N SER A 44 9.26 -7.79 -19.22
CA SER A 44 10.00 -7.57 -20.49
C SER A 44 9.66 -8.58 -21.60
N ARG A 45 8.80 -9.56 -21.30
CA ARG A 45 8.41 -10.63 -22.22
C ARG A 45 6.90 -10.72 -22.31
N ILE A 46 6.39 -10.93 -23.53
CA ILE A 46 4.98 -11.26 -23.77
C ILE A 46 4.95 -12.74 -24.16
N VAL A 47 4.20 -13.53 -23.40
CA VAL A 47 3.98 -14.95 -23.69
C VAL A 47 2.68 -15.13 -24.47
N ARG A 48 2.49 -16.27 -25.14
CA ARG A 48 1.22 -16.63 -25.76
C ARG A 48 0.55 -17.73 -24.95
N ILE A 49 -0.73 -17.55 -24.66
CA ILE A 49 -1.58 -18.54 -23.99
C ILE A 49 -2.72 -18.90 -24.93
N ASP A 50 -2.80 -20.17 -25.32
CA ASP A 50 -3.91 -20.72 -26.10
C ASP A 50 -4.79 -21.55 -25.18
N LEU A 51 -6.09 -21.27 -25.19
CA LEU A 51 -7.13 -21.94 -24.44
C LEU A 51 -8.16 -22.52 -25.42
N ASN A 52 -8.57 -23.78 -25.23
CA ASN A 52 -9.70 -24.33 -25.96
C ASN A 52 -10.76 -24.86 -25.00
N THR A 53 -12.01 -24.61 -25.28
CA THR A 53 -13.16 -25.12 -24.54
C THR A 53 -14.29 -25.46 -25.50
N SER A 54 -15.05 -26.52 -25.21
CA SER A 54 -16.26 -26.85 -25.91
C SER A 54 -17.50 -26.15 -25.34
N SER A 55 -17.35 -25.47 -24.16
CA SER A 55 -18.46 -24.72 -23.58
C SER A 55 -18.80 -23.51 -24.45
N GLU A 56 -20.08 -23.20 -24.54
CA GLU A 56 -20.52 -21.98 -25.21
C GLU A 56 -19.97 -20.77 -24.49
N LEU A 57 -19.22 -19.92 -25.20
CA LEU A 57 -18.46 -18.82 -24.63
C LEU A 57 -19.34 -17.78 -23.91
N SER A 58 -20.58 -17.62 -24.37
CA SER A 58 -21.57 -16.69 -23.80
C SER A 58 -22.09 -17.13 -22.42
N THR A 59 -21.99 -18.43 -22.10
CA THR A 59 -22.50 -19.02 -20.83
C THR A 59 -21.45 -19.05 -19.73
N ILE A 60 -20.17 -18.78 -20.02
CA ILE A 60 -19.11 -18.80 -19.04
C ILE A 60 -19.24 -17.58 -18.13
N GLY A 61 -19.37 -17.82 -16.82
CA GLY A 61 -19.60 -16.79 -15.82
C GLY A 61 -18.47 -16.65 -14.79
N VAL A 62 -18.74 -15.87 -13.75
CA VAL A 62 -17.82 -15.65 -12.61
C VAL A 62 -17.99 -16.72 -11.53
N THR A 63 -19.12 -17.43 -11.56
CA THR A 63 -19.44 -18.55 -10.65
C THR A 63 -19.27 -19.86 -11.36
N GLY A 64 -18.75 -20.85 -10.96
CA GLY A 64 -18.57 -22.12 -11.65
C GLY A 64 -17.45 -22.10 -12.70
N TYR A 65 -16.77 -23.19 -12.78
CA TYR A 65 -15.70 -23.43 -13.74
C TYR A 65 -16.22 -24.29 -14.89
N VAL A 66 -15.72 -24.00 -16.09
CA VAL A 66 -15.85 -24.86 -17.26
C VAL A 66 -14.53 -25.58 -17.54
N ASP A 67 -14.62 -26.71 -18.22
CA ASP A 67 -13.45 -27.43 -18.70
C ASP A 67 -12.83 -26.70 -19.89
N ALA A 68 -11.51 -26.64 -19.90
CA ALA A 68 -10.72 -26.10 -20.99
C ALA A 68 -9.37 -26.81 -21.09
N THR A 69 -8.69 -26.66 -22.22
CA THR A 69 -7.31 -27.10 -22.37
C THR A 69 -6.39 -25.90 -22.50
N PHE A 70 -5.11 -26.10 -22.17
CA PHE A 70 -4.14 -25.02 -22.00
C PHE A 70 -2.83 -25.31 -22.73
N LYS A 71 -2.32 -24.31 -23.44
CA LYS A 71 -0.97 -24.30 -24.01
C LYS A 71 -0.33 -22.93 -23.75
N LEU A 72 0.90 -22.94 -23.24
CA LEU A 72 1.75 -21.76 -23.08
C LEU A 72 2.92 -21.83 -24.05
N THR A 73 3.13 -20.78 -24.83
CA THR A 73 4.30 -20.60 -25.69
C THR A 73 5.13 -19.42 -25.18
N MET A 74 6.42 -19.68 -24.94
CA MET A 74 7.34 -18.72 -24.37
C MET A 74 8.68 -18.77 -25.15
N GLY A 75 8.78 -17.93 -26.19
CA GLY A 75 9.84 -18.05 -27.20
C GLY A 75 9.71 -19.36 -27.97
N SER A 76 10.75 -20.20 -27.96
CA SER A 76 10.72 -21.53 -28.55
C SER A 76 10.18 -22.63 -27.62
N ALA A 77 10.02 -22.33 -26.33
CA ALA A 77 9.52 -23.31 -25.36
C ALA A 77 7.98 -23.37 -25.40
N VAL A 78 7.45 -24.60 -25.36
CA VAL A 78 6.02 -24.90 -25.33
C VAL A 78 5.72 -25.78 -24.14
N TYR A 79 4.67 -25.43 -23.39
CA TYR A 79 4.18 -26.17 -22.23
C TYR A 79 2.70 -26.49 -22.43
N GLY A 80 2.34 -27.75 -22.29
CA GLY A 80 0.99 -28.22 -22.52
C GLY A 80 0.57 -28.25 -23.99
N GLY A 81 -0.72 -28.48 -24.22
CA GLY A 81 -1.34 -28.53 -25.54
C GLY A 81 -2.85 -28.34 -25.42
N THR A 82 -3.51 -28.10 -26.55
CA THR A 82 -4.97 -27.84 -26.60
C THR A 82 -5.73 -29.00 -27.24
N SER A 83 -5.06 -30.06 -27.66
CA SER A 83 -5.70 -31.25 -28.28
C SER A 83 -4.82 -32.49 -28.17
N GLY A 84 -5.46 -33.67 -28.25
CA GLY A 84 -4.76 -34.96 -28.29
C GLY A 84 -4.05 -35.31 -26.99
N PHE A 85 -3.11 -36.26 -27.06
CA PHE A 85 -2.31 -36.73 -25.93
C PHE A 85 -1.50 -35.67 -25.20
N GLY A 86 -1.24 -34.53 -25.84
CA GLY A 86 -0.50 -33.41 -25.24
C GLY A 86 -1.38 -32.35 -24.62
N ALA A 87 -2.70 -32.51 -24.57
CA ALA A 87 -3.60 -31.57 -23.96
C ALA A 87 -3.40 -31.49 -22.43
N TRP A 88 -3.35 -30.26 -21.91
CA TRP A 88 -3.36 -30.02 -20.48
C TRP A 88 -4.73 -29.55 -20.03
N ASP A 89 -5.41 -30.35 -19.24
CA ASP A 89 -6.75 -30.08 -18.77
C ASP A 89 -6.72 -29.09 -17.61
N ILE A 90 -7.47 -28.01 -17.77
CA ILE A 90 -7.62 -26.97 -16.77
C ILE A 90 -9.08 -26.66 -16.51
N LYS A 91 -9.34 -25.92 -15.46
CA LYS A 91 -10.64 -25.30 -15.18
C LYS A 91 -10.52 -23.79 -15.46
N MET A 92 -11.50 -23.21 -16.15
CA MET A 92 -11.55 -21.80 -16.51
C MET A 92 -12.86 -21.16 -16.06
N ARG A 93 -12.80 -19.93 -15.53
CA ARG A 93 -13.97 -19.08 -15.30
C ARG A 93 -13.64 -17.62 -15.50
N LEU A 94 -14.67 -16.78 -15.61
CA LEU A 94 -14.49 -15.35 -15.60
C LEU A 94 -14.16 -14.85 -14.18
N LYS A 95 -13.59 -13.64 -14.10
CA LYS A 95 -13.37 -12.93 -12.84
C LYS A 95 -13.67 -11.43 -13.01
N GLY A 96 -13.68 -10.72 -11.86
CA GLY A 96 -13.87 -9.28 -11.77
C GLY A 96 -15.27 -8.90 -11.32
N VAL A 97 -15.35 -7.74 -10.68
CA VAL A 97 -16.58 -7.04 -10.31
C VAL A 97 -16.65 -5.75 -11.14
N GLY A 98 -15.88 -4.73 -10.80
CA GLY A 98 -15.79 -3.49 -11.57
C GLY A 98 -15.17 -3.64 -12.96
N SER A 99 -14.23 -4.58 -13.11
CA SER A 99 -13.60 -4.92 -14.40
C SER A 99 -14.32 -6.02 -15.19
N TYR A 100 -15.53 -6.45 -14.74
CA TYR A 100 -16.27 -7.51 -15.41
C TYR A 100 -16.59 -7.15 -16.87
N ARG A 101 -16.32 -8.08 -17.76
CA ARG A 101 -16.78 -8.12 -19.16
C ARG A 101 -17.19 -9.56 -19.47
N SER A 102 -18.15 -9.73 -20.36
CA SER A 102 -18.45 -11.05 -20.90
C SER A 102 -17.26 -11.56 -21.73
N LEU A 103 -17.18 -12.89 -21.91
CA LEU A 103 -16.06 -13.45 -22.66
C LEU A 103 -15.98 -12.93 -24.09
N PRO A 104 -17.08 -12.78 -24.87
CA PRO A 104 -17.02 -12.19 -26.19
C PRO A 104 -16.42 -10.78 -26.26
N GLN A 105 -16.54 -10.01 -25.17
CA GLN A 105 -15.93 -8.68 -25.06
C GLN A 105 -14.43 -8.80 -24.76
N LYS A 106 -14.01 -8.80 -23.56
CA LYS A 106 -12.63 -9.07 -23.09
C LYS A 106 -12.67 -9.38 -21.61
N ALA A 107 -13.15 -10.56 -21.25
CA ALA A 107 -13.26 -10.93 -19.84
C ALA A 107 -11.90 -11.16 -19.18
N ALA A 108 -11.75 -10.77 -17.93
CA ALA A 108 -10.66 -11.27 -17.11
C ALA A 108 -10.91 -12.73 -16.73
N LEU A 109 -9.85 -13.54 -16.70
CA LEU A 109 -9.94 -15.00 -16.55
C LEU A 109 -9.22 -15.48 -15.28
N ARG A 110 -9.77 -16.52 -14.66
CA ARG A 110 -9.12 -17.34 -13.65
C ARG A 110 -8.99 -18.75 -14.17
N LEU A 111 -7.76 -19.23 -14.26
CA LEU A 111 -7.40 -20.58 -14.67
C LEU A 111 -6.98 -21.36 -13.42
N GLU A 112 -7.39 -22.62 -13.33
CA GLU A 112 -6.97 -23.54 -12.28
C GLU A 112 -6.42 -24.82 -12.90
N PHE A 113 -5.27 -25.27 -12.38
CA PHE A 113 -4.56 -26.48 -12.83
C PHE A 113 -4.75 -27.58 -11.77
N PRO A 114 -5.80 -28.40 -11.88
CA PRO A 114 -6.11 -29.40 -10.87
C PRO A 114 -5.07 -30.53 -10.84
N ASN A 115 -4.54 -30.92 -11.99
CA ASN A 115 -3.51 -31.95 -12.08
C ASN A 115 -2.11 -31.35 -11.81
N GLU A 116 -1.46 -31.80 -10.76
CA GLU A 116 -0.13 -31.31 -10.37
C GLU A 116 0.96 -31.52 -11.43
N LEU A 117 0.88 -32.61 -12.19
CA LEU A 117 1.81 -32.91 -13.27
C LEU A 117 1.64 -31.99 -14.49
N GLN A 118 0.49 -31.31 -14.57
CA GLN A 118 0.16 -30.33 -15.62
C GLN A 118 0.26 -28.88 -15.13
N ARG A 119 0.88 -28.62 -14.00
CA ARG A 119 1.13 -27.27 -13.49
C ARG A 119 2.38 -26.67 -14.10
N VAL A 120 2.20 -25.68 -14.98
CA VAL A 120 3.34 -24.95 -15.53
C VAL A 120 4.14 -24.29 -14.38
N PHE A 121 5.41 -24.64 -14.25
CA PHE A 121 6.29 -24.17 -13.16
C PHE A 121 5.71 -24.38 -11.73
N GLY A 122 4.83 -25.37 -11.55
CA GLY A 122 4.19 -25.66 -10.28
C GLY A 122 3.08 -24.66 -9.87
N ILE A 123 2.63 -23.81 -10.78
CA ILE A 123 1.55 -22.83 -10.54
C ILE A 123 0.22 -23.57 -10.47
N LYS A 124 -0.51 -23.40 -9.34
CA LYS A 124 -1.85 -23.97 -9.15
C LYS A 124 -2.93 -23.14 -9.84
N ARG A 125 -2.78 -21.82 -9.82
CA ARG A 125 -3.76 -20.87 -10.36
C ARG A 125 -3.06 -19.78 -11.16
N MET A 126 -3.70 -19.33 -12.23
CA MET A 126 -3.25 -18.20 -13.04
C MET A 126 -4.38 -17.18 -13.16
N THR A 127 -4.08 -15.92 -12.97
CA THR A 127 -5.00 -14.80 -13.13
C THR A 127 -4.61 -13.98 -14.35
N LEU A 128 -5.50 -13.86 -15.31
CA LEU A 128 -5.33 -13.06 -16.52
C LEU A 128 -6.25 -11.84 -16.42
N ASN A 129 -5.69 -10.69 -16.02
CA ASN A 129 -6.43 -9.43 -15.96
C ASN A 129 -6.57 -8.81 -17.34
N ASN A 130 -7.78 -8.37 -17.67
CA ASN A 130 -8.11 -7.74 -18.95
C ASN A 130 -7.63 -6.28 -19.05
N MET A 131 -7.12 -5.70 -17.99
CA MET A 131 -6.62 -4.32 -17.90
C MET A 131 -7.60 -3.22 -18.33
N ILE A 132 -8.92 -3.49 -18.23
CA ILE A 132 -9.97 -2.53 -18.61
C ILE A 132 -9.94 -1.29 -17.71
N GLN A 133 -9.62 -1.45 -16.42
CA GLN A 133 -9.55 -0.35 -15.46
C GLN A 133 -8.16 0.31 -15.39
N ASP A 134 -7.18 -0.21 -16.13
CA ASP A 134 -5.86 0.39 -16.32
C ASP A 134 -5.64 0.81 -17.79
N PRO A 135 -6.08 2.00 -18.19
CA PRO A 135 -5.83 2.48 -19.55
C PRO A 135 -4.35 2.52 -19.92
N SER A 136 -3.44 2.72 -18.95
CA SER A 136 -2.00 2.77 -19.20
C SER A 136 -1.40 1.40 -19.54
N LYS A 137 -2.06 0.31 -19.18
CA LYS A 137 -1.62 -1.09 -19.28
C LYS A 137 -0.39 -1.44 -18.42
N VAL A 138 0.10 -0.51 -17.58
CA VAL A 138 1.33 -0.71 -16.79
C VAL A 138 1.17 -0.40 -15.31
N ASN A 139 0.09 0.27 -14.89
CA ASN A 139 -0.08 0.72 -13.50
C ASN A 139 -0.01 -0.44 -12.51
N GLU A 140 -0.78 -1.52 -12.74
CA GLU A 140 -0.83 -2.66 -11.84
C GLU A 140 0.55 -3.34 -11.71
N ALA A 141 1.27 -3.52 -12.82
CA ALA A 141 2.61 -4.10 -12.83
C ALA A 141 3.62 -3.25 -12.06
N ILE A 142 3.57 -1.93 -12.21
CA ILE A 142 4.47 -0.97 -11.53
C ILE A 142 4.10 -0.88 -10.04
N GLY A 143 2.82 -0.86 -9.70
CA GLY A 143 2.35 -0.86 -8.31
C GLY A 143 2.86 -2.07 -7.54
N TYR A 144 2.65 -3.27 -8.05
CA TYR A 144 3.18 -4.49 -7.42
C TYR A 144 4.72 -4.51 -7.36
N THR A 145 5.41 -3.93 -8.34
CA THR A 145 6.86 -3.82 -8.30
C THR A 145 7.33 -2.99 -7.12
N LEU A 146 6.67 -1.87 -6.83
CA LEU A 146 7.00 -1.04 -5.67
C LEU A 146 6.69 -1.76 -4.34
N PHE A 147 5.55 -2.46 -4.23
CA PHE A 147 5.24 -3.27 -3.06
C PHE A 147 6.33 -4.32 -2.79
N ARG A 148 6.74 -5.08 -3.82
CA ARG A 148 7.83 -6.07 -3.68
C ARG A 148 9.16 -5.44 -3.28
N ALA A 149 9.48 -4.29 -3.84
CA ALA A 149 10.71 -3.56 -3.51
C ALA A 149 10.73 -3.05 -2.06
N MET A 150 9.56 -2.92 -1.43
CA MET A 150 9.41 -2.61 -0.01
C MET A 150 9.32 -3.85 0.89
N GLY A 151 9.63 -5.04 0.36
CA GLY A 151 9.63 -6.30 1.11
C GLY A 151 8.25 -6.88 1.39
N ILE A 152 7.24 -6.51 0.59
CA ILE A 152 5.88 -7.05 0.70
C ILE A 152 5.70 -8.16 -0.33
N ALA A 153 5.11 -9.29 0.07
CA ALA A 153 4.89 -10.45 -0.80
C ALA A 153 3.76 -10.19 -1.83
N ALA A 154 3.84 -9.08 -2.56
CA ALA A 154 2.89 -8.69 -3.59
C ALA A 154 3.00 -9.57 -4.84
N PRO A 155 1.92 -9.75 -5.63
CA PRO A 155 1.93 -10.53 -6.86
C PRO A 155 3.07 -10.14 -7.81
N ARG A 156 3.65 -11.14 -8.47
CA ARG A 156 4.49 -10.92 -9.64
C ARG A 156 3.59 -10.76 -10.87
N THR A 157 4.11 -10.12 -11.91
CA THR A 157 3.35 -9.87 -13.13
C THR A 157 4.15 -10.17 -14.39
N GLY A 158 3.47 -10.61 -15.42
CA GLY A 158 3.98 -10.79 -16.77
C GLY A 158 2.87 -10.49 -17.78
N TYR A 159 3.19 -10.36 -19.07
CA TYR A 159 2.17 -10.10 -20.09
C TYR A 159 1.93 -11.33 -20.94
N ALA A 160 0.69 -11.49 -21.38
CA ALA A 160 0.27 -12.60 -22.24
C ALA A 160 -0.65 -12.11 -23.37
N GLU A 161 -0.45 -12.62 -24.57
CA GLU A 161 -1.49 -12.66 -25.60
C GLU A 161 -2.34 -13.90 -25.38
N VAL A 162 -3.64 -13.70 -25.21
CA VAL A 162 -4.59 -14.80 -24.97
C VAL A 162 -5.35 -15.12 -26.23
N TRP A 163 -5.43 -16.39 -26.55
CA TRP A 163 -6.22 -16.95 -27.65
C TRP A 163 -7.20 -17.96 -27.10
N ILE A 164 -8.46 -17.89 -27.52
CA ILE A 164 -9.50 -18.82 -27.10
C ILE A 164 -10.17 -19.39 -28.35
N ASN A 165 -10.18 -20.73 -28.46
CA ASN A 165 -10.72 -21.46 -29.61
C ASN A 165 -10.14 -20.92 -30.94
N GLY A 166 -8.85 -20.59 -30.98
CA GLY A 166 -8.17 -20.08 -32.15
C GLY A 166 -8.38 -18.59 -32.47
N ALA A 167 -9.23 -17.87 -31.73
CA ALA A 167 -9.45 -16.44 -31.88
C ALA A 167 -8.61 -15.64 -30.88
N SER A 168 -8.06 -14.50 -31.33
CA SER A 168 -7.32 -13.59 -30.44
C SER A 168 -8.25 -12.84 -29.49
N TYR A 169 -7.90 -12.83 -28.22
CA TYR A 169 -8.56 -12.06 -27.15
C TYR A 169 -7.70 -10.87 -26.69
N GLY A 170 -6.51 -10.69 -27.31
CA GLY A 170 -5.65 -9.54 -27.11
C GLY A 170 -4.68 -9.69 -25.96
N LEU A 171 -4.24 -8.54 -25.44
CA LEU A 171 -3.20 -8.41 -24.42
C LEU A 171 -3.78 -8.46 -23.00
N TYR A 172 -3.23 -9.31 -22.16
CA TYR A 172 -3.60 -9.50 -20.74
C TYR A 172 -2.40 -9.29 -19.84
N LEU A 173 -2.65 -8.82 -18.60
CA LEU A 173 -1.68 -8.90 -17.53
C LEU A 173 -1.88 -10.24 -16.80
N ASN A 174 -0.87 -11.10 -16.83
CA ASN A 174 -0.80 -12.29 -16.01
C ASN A 174 -0.33 -11.90 -14.61
N VAL A 175 -1.25 -11.92 -13.66
CA VAL A 175 -1.00 -11.58 -12.25
C VAL A 175 -0.86 -12.88 -11.46
N GLU A 176 0.24 -13.02 -10.71
CA GLU A 176 0.44 -14.16 -9.82
C GLU A 176 -0.70 -14.25 -8.81
N SER A 177 -1.39 -15.37 -8.81
CA SER A 177 -2.45 -15.59 -7.81
C SER A 177 -1.86 -15.67 -6.41
N ILE A 178 -2.46 -14.97 -5.47
CA ILE A 178 -2.12 -15.13 -4.05
C ILE A 178 -2.78 -16.42 -3.57
N ASP A 179 -2.00 -17.47 -3.38
CA ASP A 179 -2.42 -18.75 -2.85
C ASP A 179 -1.32 -19.35 -1.96
N LYS A 180 -1.62 -20.46 -1.30
CA LYS A 180 -0.67 -21.10 -0.38
C LYS A 180 0.67 -21.40 -1.05
N VAL A 181 0.68 -21.85 -2.30
CA VAL A 181 1.90 -22.20 -3.04
C VAL A 181 2.79 -20.97 -3.28
N ALA A 182 2.18 -19.85 -3.66
CA ALA A 182 2.90 -18.60 -3.86
C ALA A 182 3.40 -18.01 -2.53
N LEU A 183 2.60 -18.07 -1.48
CA LEU A 183 2.93 -17.54 -0.16
C LEU A 183 4.07 -18.30 0.51
N GLU A 184 4.05 -19.63 0.49
CA GLU A 184 5.11 -20.47 1.05
C GLU A 184 6.48 -20.21 0.41
N LYS A 185 6.49 -19.83 -0.87
CA LYS A 185 7.74 -19.49 -1.58
C LYS A 185 8.25 -18.08 -1.29
N ARG A 186 7.40 -17.16 -0.78
CA ARG A 186 7.67 -15.72 -0.81
C ARG A 186 7.42 -14.99 0.49
N SER A 187 6.68 -15.58 1.42
CA SER A 187 6.47 -15.01 2.74
C SER A 187 7.69 -15.29 3.63
N SER A 188 8.21 -14.27 4.29
CA SER A 188 9.31 -14.38 5.25
C SER A 188 8.90 -14.99 6.59
N GLY A 189 7.60 -15.24 6.81
CA GLY A 189 7.05 -15.70 8.06
C GLY A 189 6.49 -17.12 7.96
N GLY A 190 7.30 -18.12 8.04
CA GLY A 190 7.04 -19.49 8.49
C GLY A 190 5.71 -20.17 8.12
N GLY A 191 5.23 -20.07 6.87
CA GLY A 191 4.04 -20.80 6.41
C GLY A 191 2.76 -19.96 6.35
N THR A 192 1.63 -20.61 6.11
CA THR A 192 0.31 -19.98 5.94
C THR A 192 -0.73 -20.77 6.71
N THR A 193 -1.29 -20.16 7.76
CA THR A 193 -2.46 -20.68 8.47
C THR A 193 -3.73 -20.26 7.75
N HIS A 194 -3.91 -18.96 7.55
CA HIS A 194 -5.05 -18.43 6.81
C HIS A 194 -4.64 -17.38 5.79
N LEU A 195 -5.48 -17.27 4.76
CA LEU A 195 -5.52 -16.16 3.83
C LEU A 195 -6.97 -15.67 3.74
N TYR A 196 -7.18 -14.43 4.13
CA TYR A 196 -8.49 -13.80 4.13
C TYR A 196 -8.55 -12.70 3.07
N GLU A 197 -9.54 -12.75 2.19
CA GLU A 197 -9.84 -11.66 1.25
C GLU A 197 -10.87 -10.72 1.87
N GLY A 198 -10.56 -9.41 1.95
CA GLY A 198 -11.52 -8.39 2.33
C GLY A 198 -12.57 -8.23 1.22
N ARG A 199 -13.84 -8.48 1.52
CA ARG A 199 -14.93 -8.37 0.54
C ARG A 199 -15.24 -6.91 0.24
N LEU A 200 -15.37 -6.63 -1.05
CA LEU A 200 -15.89 -5.36 -1.54
C LEU A 200 -17.37 -5.21 -1.10
N GLY A 201 -17.65 -4.06 -0.65
CA GLY A 201 -19.02 -3.63 -0.50
C GLY A 201 -19.48 -3.61 0.91
N SER A 202 -19.94 -2.59 1.27
CA SER A 202 -20.65 -2.20 2.46
C SER A 202 -19.78 -1.45 3.46
N GLU A 203 -20.04 -0.27 3.65
CA GLU A 203 -20.19 0.38 4.96
C GLU A 203 -18.98 0.33 5.92
N GLY A 204 -17.75 0.24 5.39
CA GLY A 204 -16.58 0.42 6.25
C GLY A 204 -15.61 -0.75 6.30
N ASP A 205 -14.66 -0.65 7.20
CA ASP A 205 -13.63 -1.65 7.42
C ASP A 205 -14.25 -2.95 7.98
N PRO A 206 -14.03 -4.13 7.37
CA PRO A 206 -14.46 -5.41 7.92
C PRO A 206 -14.02 -5.64 9.37
N LEU A 207 -12.88 -5.08 9.82
CA LEU A 207 -12.42 -5.16 11.21
C LEU A 207 -13.32 -4.40 12.21
N ASN A 208 -14.19 -3.52 11.74
CA ASN A 208 -15.19 -2.85 12.58
C ASN A 208 -16.42 -3.71 12.86
N ALA A 209 -16.71 -4.69 12.00
CA ALA A 209 -17.94 -5.46 12.06
C ALA A 209 -17.72 -6.82 12.75
N ASN A 210 -17.20 -7.78 12.01
CA ASN A 210 -16.92 -9.12 12.49
C ASN A 210 -16.14 -9.91 11.40
N ASP A 211 -15.78 -11.14 11.70
CA ASP A 211 -15.06 -12.05 10.82
C ASP A 211 -15.85 -12.48 9.56
N ALA A 212 -17.20 -12.38 9.58
CA ALA A 212 -18.07 -12.80 8.48
C ALA A 212 -17.85 -11.99 7.18
N HIS A 213 -17.28 -10.81 7.26
CA HIS A 213 -16.96 -9.96 6.11
C HIS A 213 -15.70 -10.42 5.36
N TYR A 214 -14.95 -11.37 5.90
CA TYR A 214 -13.76 -11.92 5.24
C TYR A 214 -14.06 -13.27 4.59
N GLN A 215 -13.67 -13.40 3.33
CA GLN A 215 -13.66 -14.69 2.64
C GLN A 215 -12.39 -15.45 2.96
N VAL A 216 -12.48 -16.72 3.32
CA VAL A 216 -11.31 -17.59 3.52
C VAL A 216 -10.89 -18.19 2.18
N ASP A 217 -9.72 -17.82 1.69
CA ASP A 217 -9.12 -18.40 0.48
C ASP A 217 -8.15 -19.55 0.80
N VAL A 218 -7.55 -19.54 1.98
CA VAL A 218 -6.71 -20.61 2.53
C VAL A 218 -7.01 -20.76 4.02
N GLY A 219 -7.03 -21.97 4.51
CA GLY A 219 -7.23 -22.30 5.93
C GLY A 219 -8.64 -22.76 6.27
N SER A 220 -8.93 -22.82 7.56
CA SER A 220 -10.23 -23.27 8.08
C SER A 220 -11.30 -22.19 7.92
N THR A 221 -12.48 -22.58 7.43
CA THR A 221 -13.65 -21.69 7.40
C THR A 221 -14.40 -21.65 8.73
N ILE A 222 -14.11 -22.55 9.65
CA ILE A 222 -14.78 -22.70 10.95
C ILE A 222 -13.93 -22.14 12.09
N ASN A 223 -12.62 -22.43 12.09
CA ASN A 223 -11.69 -21.91 13.10
C ASN A 223 -11.00 -20.67 12.56
N ARG A 224 -11.36 -19.50 13.07
CA ARG A 224 -10.82 -18.18 12.71
C ARG A 224 -10.29 -17.41 13.94
N ALA A 225 -9.82 -18.12 14.95
CA ALA A 225 -9.40 -17.53 16.23
C ALA A 225 -8.30 -16.46 16.05
N ASP A 226 -7.43 -16.63 15.05
CA ASP A 226 -6.42 -15.62 14.68
C ASP A 226 -7.06 -14.31 14.21
N LEU A 227 -8.08 -14.37 13.34
CA LEU A 227 -8.80 -13.17 12.87
C LEU A 227 -9.59 -12.50 13.99
N GLU A 228 -10.25 -13.28 14.85
CA GLU A 228 -10.98 -12.77 16.01
C GLU A 228 -10.04 -12.00 16.97
N GLU A 229 -8.81 -12.53 17.20
CA GLU A 229 -7.81 -11.83 18.02
C GLU A 229 -7.34 -10.53 17.34
N LEU A 230 -7.11 -10.50 16.03
CA LEU A 230 -6.78 -9.27 15.32
C LEU A 230 -7.90 -8.23 15.41
N ILE A 231 -9.17 -8.65 15.26
CA ILE A 231 -10.34 -7.78 15.40
C ILE A 231 -10.36 -7.19 16.82
N ALA A 232 -10.24 -8.04 17.85
CA ALA A 232 -10.22 -7.60 19.25
C ALA A 232 -9.04 -6.66 19.56
N ALA A 233 -7.85 -6.93 18.99
CA ALA A 233 -6.68 -6.07 19.12
C ALA A 233 -6.88 -4.73 18.45
N SER A 234 -7.50 -4.70 17.25
CA SER A 234 -7.74 -3.48 16.48
C SER A 234 -8.69 -2.49 17.18
N GLN A 235 -9.61 -3.02 18.00
CA GLN A 235 -10.60 -2.25 18.76
C GLN A 235 -10.09 -1.82 20.14
N ALA A 236 -8.86 -2.15 20.52
CA ALA A 236 -8.30 -1.79 21.81
C ALA A 236 -8.18 -0.26 21.97
N SER A 237 -8.19 0.21 23.23
CA SER A 237 -7.98 1.63 23.54
C SER A 237 -6.56 2.08 23.23
N ALA A 238 -6.39 3.36 22.92
CA ALA A 238 -5.10 3.93 22.48
C ALA A 238 -3.88 3.56 23.36
N PRO A 239 -3.94 3.53 24.71
CA PRO A 239 -2.78 3.16 25.52
C PRO A 239 -2.31 1.72 25.33
N THR A 240 -3.19 0.79 24.98
CA THR A 240 -2.89 -0.64 24.83
C THR A 240 -2.86 -1.10 23.38
N TRP A 241 -3.40 -0.30 22.45
CA TRP A 241 -3.58 -0.66 21.06
C TRP A 241 -2.28 -1.14 20.39
N TYR A 242 -1.19 -0.38 20.54
CA TYR A 242 0.08 -0.71 19.89
C TYR A 242 0.61 -2.09 20.33
N ALA A 243 0.58 -2.36 21.62
CA ALA A 243 1.05 -3.64 22.17
C ALA A 243 0.18 -4.82 21.68
N ARG A 244 -1.16 -4.66 21.75
CA ARG A 244 -2.09 -5.71 21.32
C ARG A 244 -1.99 -5.99 19.82
N VAL A 245 -2.01 -4.95 18.98
CA VAL A 245 -1.89 -5.16 17.53
C VAL A 245 -0.51 -5.69 17.15
N SER A 246 0.58 -5.25 17.82
CA SER A 246 1.92 -5.79 17.55
C SER A 246 2.06 -7.28 17.94
N ALA A 247 1.25 -7.78 18.86
CA ALA A 247 1.20 -9.20 19.18
C ALA A 247 0.49 -10.00 18.07
N ALA A 248 -0.62 -9.47 17.52
CA ALA A 248 -1.43 -10.13 16.51
C ALA A 248 -0.95 -9.90 15.06
N ALA A 249 -0.12 -8.88 14.80
CA ALA A 249 0.26 -8.50 13.44
C ALA A 249 1.68 -7.93 13.34
N ASP A 250 2.29 -8.03 12.18
CA ASP A 250 3.54 -7.35 11.84
C ASP A 250 3.27 -5.88 11.45
N LEU A 251 3.24 -5.00 12.44
CA LEU A 251 3.02 -3.56 12.21
C LEU A 251 4.13 -2.90 11.37
N GLN A 252 5.35 -3.45 11.32
CA GLN A 252 6.38 -2.93 10.44
C GLN A 252 6.06 -3.24 8.98
N GLN A 253 5.61 -4.45 8.69
CA GLN A 253 5.17 -4.84 7.35
C GLN A 253 3.91 -4.05 6.96
N MET A 254 2.90 -3.96 7.85
CA MET A 254 1.66 -3.24 7.58
C MET A 254 1.89 -1.75 7.35
N THR A 255 2.78 -1.10 8.10
CA THR A 255 3.10 0.32 7.86
C THR A 255 3.81 0.55 6.53
N ARG A 256 4.67 -0.38 6.08
CA ARG A 256 5.23 -0.35 4.72
C ARG A 256 4.15 -0.53 3.66
N TYR A 257 3.21 -1.46 3.87
CA TYR A 257 2.07 -1.65 2.97
C TYR A 257 1.26 -0.35 2.84
N TRP A 258 0.83 0.26 3.96
CA TRP A 258 0.05 1.50 3.96
C TRP A 258 0.81 2.68 3.34
N ALA A 259 2.12 2.74 3.53
CA ALA A 259 2.95 3.76 2.93
C ALA A 259 3.00 3.63 1.40
N VAL A 260 3.16 2.41 0.86
CA VAL A 260 3.09 2.17 -0.58
C VAL A 260 1.70 2.49 -1.10
N ASP A 261 0.66 1.98 -0.46
CA ASP A 261 -0.75 2.16 -0.85
C ASP A 261 -1.11 3.65 -0.98
N ARG A 262 -0.70 4.47 0.00
CA ARG A 262 -0.83 5.94 -0.06
C ARG A 262 0.07 6.59 -1.10
N TYR A 263 1.29 6.09 -1.27
CA TYR A 263 2.25 6.66 -2.23
C TYR A 263 1.78 6.49 -3.66
N ILE A 264 1.25 5.33 -4.03
CA ILE A 264 0.72 5.06 -5.38
C ILE A 264 -0.65 5.69 -5.62
N GLY A 265 -1.31 6.21 -4.57
CA GLY A 265 -2.63 6.84 -4.68
C GLY A 265 -3.75 5.83 -4.88
N ASN A 266 -3.66 4.67 -4.23
CA ASN A 266 -4.69 3.64 -4.28
C ASN A 266 -5.95 4.10 -3.53
N TRP A 267 -7.00 4.44 -4.25
CA TRP A 267 -8.22 4.98 -3.66
C TRP A 267 -9.18 3.90 -3.15
N ASP A 268 -9.10 2.70 -3.70
CA ASP A 268 -9.91 1.53 -3.35
C ASP A 268 -9.09 0.42 -2.66
N GLY A 269 -7.92 0.77 -2.13
CA GLY A 269 -7.12 -0.08 -1.25
C GLY A 269 -7.49 0.10 0.22
N TYR A 270 -6.76 -0.57 1.12
CA TYR A 270 -7.01 -0.52 2.57
C TYR A 270 -6.91 0.89 3.15
N THR A 271 -6.06 1.75 2.61
CA THR A 271 -5.92 3.15 3.07
C THR A 271 -6.85 4.12 2.32
N GLY A 272 -7.65 3.66 1.36
CA GLY A 272 -8.63 4.44 0.63
C GLY A 272 -9.98 4.51 1.31
N ALA A 273 -10.93 5.27 0.75
CA ALA A 273 -12.29 5.34 1.26
C ALA A 273 -13.13 4.11 0.90
N SER A 274 -12.82 3.46 -0.21
CA SER A 274 -13.42 2.19 -0.60
C SER A 274 -12.49 1.07 -0.16
N ILE A 275 -12.64 0.63 1.09
CA ILE A 275 -11.76 -0.36 1.72
C ILE A 275 -11.97 -1.73 1.06
N SER A 276 -11.08 -2.08 0.13
CA SER A 276 -11.11 -3.34 -0.62
C SER A 276 -9.70 -3.67 -1.14
N ASN A 277 -9.59 -4.64 -2.03
CA ASN A 277 -8.36 -4.96 -2.77
C ASN A 277 -7.14 -5.22 -1.87
N TYR A 278 -7.32 -6.01 -0.82
CA TYR A 278 -6.24 -6.48 0.03
C TYR A 278 -6.54 -7.87 0.60
N TYR A 279 -5.49 -8.53 1.02
CA TYR A 279 -5.57 -9.76 1.80
C TYR A 279 -4.94 -9.57 3.17
N LEU A 280 -5.49 -10.27 4.16
CA LEU A 280 -4.84 -10.55 5.44
C LEU A 280 -4.27 -11.97 5.38
N HIS A 281 -2.96 -12.08 5.53
CA HIS A 281 -2.23 -13.35 5.58
C HIS A 281 -1.79 -13.61 7.01
N SER A 282 -2.25 -14.70 7.59
CA SER A 282 -1.86 -15.19 8.91
C SER A 282 -0.79 -16.29 8.75
N ASP A 283 0.36 -16.11 9.40
CA ASP A 283 1.41 -17.12 9.45
C ASP A 283 1.10 -18.25 10.46
N ASN A 284 2.03 -19.20 10.63
CA ASN A 284 1.83 -20.31 11.54
C ASN A 284 1.79 -19.92 13.04
N ASP A 285 2.25 -18.73 13.37
CA ASP A 285 2.19 -18.15 14.72
C ASP A 285 0.93 -17.29 14.93
N GLY A 286 0.02 -17.25 13.95
CA GLY A 286 -1.20 -16.45 13.96
C GLY A 286 -0.97 -14.96 13.75
N ARG A 287 0.23 -14.53 13.32
CA ARG A 287 0.54 -13.12 13.07
C ARG A 287 0.18 -12.70 11.66
N PHE A 288 -0.47 -11.56 11.57
CA PHE A 288 -0.98 -11.04 10.31
C PHE A 288 -0.02 -10.13 9.56
N GLN A 289 -0.02 -10.27 8.25
CA GLN A 289 0.56 -9.35 7.26
C GLN A 289 -0.52 -8.91 6.27
N MET A 290 -0.35 -7.72 5.66
CA MET A 290 -1.22 -7.26 4.57
C MET A 290 -0.56 -7.49 3.22
N LEU A 291 -1.36 -7.96 2.24
CA LEU A 291 -0.92 -8.17 0.87
C LEU A 291 -1.81 -7.38 -0.08
N PRO A 292 -1.26 -6.72 -1.13
CA PRO A 292 -2.04 -5.95 -2.08
C PRO A 292 -2.71 -6.85 -3.13
N TRP A 293 -3.88 -6.42 -3.59
CA TRP A 293 -4.59 -6.98 -4.71
C TRP A 293 -5.23 -5.87 -5.53
N GLY A 294 -5.50 -6.08 -6.84
CA GLY A 294 -6.28 -5.18 -7.67
C GLY A 294 -5.79 -3.72 -7.69
N VAL A 295 -4.47 -3.49 -7.81
CA VAL A 295 -3.87 -2.14 -7.82
C VAL A 295 -3.77 -1.58 -9.25
N ASP A 296 -4.82 -1.69 -10.03
CA ASP A 296 -4.88 -1.24 -11.42
C ASP A 296 -5.29 0.24 -11.57
N GLN A 297 -6.06 0.80 -10.64
CA GLN A 297 -6.55 2.19 -10.66
C GLN A 297 -5.70 3.16 -9.82
N ILE A 298 -4.38 3.09 -9.94
CA ILE A 298 -3.41 3.88 -9.18
C ILE A 298 -2.74 4.98 -10.03
N PHE A 299 -1.84 5.76 -9.44
CA PHE A 299 -1.08 6.84 -10.07
C PHE A 299 -1.96 7.94 -10.68
N GLY A 300 -3.15 8.17 -10.11
CA GLY A 300 -4.11 9.15 -10.62
C GLY A 300 -4.75 8.76 -11.95
N GLY A 301 -4.56 7.51 -12.38
CA GLY A 301 -5.14 6.91 -13.58
C GLY A 301 -6.40 6.09 -13.26
N GLY A 302 -6.66 5.11 -14.11
CA GLY A 302 -7.84 4.28 -14.02
C GLY A 302 -9.11 5.01 -14.47
N VAL A 303 -10.22 4.31 -14.41
CA VAL A 303 -11.52 4.85 -14.86
C VAL A 303 -12.09 5.86 -13.87
N GLU A 304 -11.85 5.69 -12.58
CA GLU A 304 -12.36 6.56 -11.53
C GLU A 304 -11.60 7.89 -11.40
N LYS A 305 -10.34 7.95 -11.76
CA LYS A 305 -9.47 9.15 -11.75
C LYS A 305 -9.57 9.97 -10.46
N ARG A 306 -9.70 9.29 -9.32
CA ARG A 306 -9.85 9.96 -8.02
C ARG A 306 -8.53 10.58 -7.57
N ALA A 307 -8.62 11.77 -7.00
CA ALA A 307 -7.46 12.40 -6.39
C ALA A 307 -6.93 11.56 -5.21
N PRO A 308 -5.60 11.39 -5.09
CA PRO A 308 -5.03 10.62 -3.99
C PRO A 308 -5.25 11.35 -2.66
N TYR A 309 -5.56 10.58 -1.61
CA TYR A 309 -5.64 11.12 -0.25
C TYR A 309 -4.29 11.66 0.24
N SER A 310 -4.35 12.66 1.11
CA SER A 310 -3.16 13.13 1.82
C SER A 310 -2.53 12.00 2.65
N PHE A 311 -1.21 11.99 2.80
CA PHE A 311 -0.48 10.93 3.50
C PHE A 311 -0.90 10.73 4.95
N GLY A 312 -1.36 11.78 5.64
CA GLY A 312 -1.84 11.71 7.03
C GLY A 312 -3.35 11.87 7.18
N GLN A 313 -4.12 11.79 6.09
CA GLN A 313 -5.58 11.89 6.17
C GLN A 313 -6.14 10.60 6.78
N PRO A 314 -6.96 10.68 7.86
CA PRO A 314 -7.51 9.51 8.54
C PRO A 314 -8.72 8.95 7.77
N VAL A 315 -8.46 8.45 6.55
CA VAL A 315 -9.39 7.75 5.67
C VAL A 315 -8.81 6.37 5.45
N GLY A 316 -9.63 5.34 5.38
CA GLY A 316 -9.21 3.96 5.23
C GLY A 316 -9.51 3.12 6.45
N GLY A 317 -8.97 1.92 6.49
CA GLY A 317 -9.28 0.92 7.50
C GLY A 317 -8.83 1.27 8.91
N LEU A 318 -9.45 0.60 9.89
CA LEU A 318 -9.30 0.87 11.32
C LEU A 318 -7.84 0.81 11.78
N LEU A 319 -7.08 -0.23 11.38
CA LEU A 319 -5.68 -0.35 11.77
C LEU A 319 -4.84 0.84 11.29
N PHE A 320 -5.07 1.31 10.06
CA PHE A 320 -4.36 2.46 9.52
C PHE A 320 -4.76 3.76 10.23
N THR A 321 -6.05 4.00 10.43
CA THR A 321 -6.54 5.24 11.06
C THR A 321 -6.13 5.33 12.52
N GLN A 322 -6.14 4.21 13.26
CA GLN A 322 -5.62 4.15 14.62
C GLN A 322 -4.10 4.32 14.67
N CYS A 323 -3.37 3.75 13.71
CA CYS A 323 -1.92 3.95 13.60
C CYS A 323 -1.54 5.43 13.47
N LEU A 324 -2.33 6.22 12.75
CA LEU A 324 -2.08 7.65 12.59
C LEU A 324 -2.19 8.45 13.90
N VAL A 325 -2.95 7.98 14.89
CA VAL A 325 -3.11 8.66 16.19
C VAL A 325 -2.20 8.09 17.27
N VAL A 326 -1.78 6.83 17.15
CA VAL A 326 -0.83 6.17 18.08
C VAL A 326 0.60 6.53 17.69
N SER A 327 1.29 7.34 18.49
CA SER A 327 2.57 7.95 18.15
C SER A 327 3.65 6.96 17.72
N THR A 328 3.76 5.81 18.38
CA THR A 328 4.74 4.76 18.07
C THR A 328 4.48 4.16 16.68
N CYS A 329 3.22 3.79 16.38
CA CYS A 329 2.85 3.26 15.07
C CYS A 329 3.00 4.32 13.97
N ARG A 330 2.57 5.55 14.25
CA ARG A 330 2.72 6.66 13.30
C ARG A 330 4.18 6.91 12.95
N ALA A 331 5.12 6.76 13.89
CA ALA A 331 6.55 6.89 13.61
C ALA A 331 7.02 5.83 12.60
N LEU A 332 6.57 4.58 12.72
CA LEU A 332 6.85 3.52 11.75
C LEU A 332 6.29 3.87 10.36
N TYR A 333 5.04 4.32 10.29
CA TYR A 333 4.42 4.72 9.03
C TYR A 333 5.16 5.87 8.34
N VAL A 334 5.57 6.89 9.10
CA VAL A 334 6.33 8.04 8.56
C VAL A 334 7.71 7.62 8.06
N GLN A 335 8.38 6.70 8.76
CA GLN A 335 9.63 6.14 8.26
C GLN A 335 9.40 5.35 6.98
N ALA A 336 8.37 4.50 6.94
CA ALA A 336 7.98 3.76 5.74
C ALA A 336 7.69 4.69 4.54
N LEU A 337 7.07 5.86 4.75
CA LEU A 337 6.87 6.85 3.68
C LEU A 337 8.18 7.42 3.13
N ARG A 338 9.19 7.65 3.99
CA ARG A 338 10.53 8.04 3.52
C ARG A 338 11.16 6.94 2.70
N ASP A 339 11.10 5.72 3.20
CA ASP A 339 11.68 4.55 2.54
C ASP A 339 11.03 4.29 1.17
N VAL A 340 9.69 4.41 1.07
CA VAL A 340 8.96 4.29 -0.20
C VAL A 340 9.37 5.37 -1.18
N ARG A 341 9.46 6.64 -0.74
CA ARG A 341 9.92 7.76 -1.57
C ARG A 341 11.30 7.50 -2.16
N ASP A 342 12.24 7.06 -1.32
CA ASP A 342 13.62 6.82 -1.71
C ASP A 342 13.73 5.58 -2.62
N LYS A 343 12.98 4.54 -2.29
CA LYS A 343 12.90 3.31 -3.10
C LYS A 343 12.31 3.60 -4.49
N ALA A 344 11.20 4.31 -4.57
CA ALA A 344 10.56 4.69 -5.84
C ALA A 344 11.50 5.51 -6.73
N SER A 345 12.29 6.42 -6.12
CA SER A 345 13.30 7.21 -6.82
C SER A 345 14.44 6.32 -7.33
N THR A 346 14.97 5.43 -6.51
CA THR A 346 16.05 4.48 -6.87
C THR A 346 15.63 3.57 -8.02
N LEU A 347 14.38 3.10 -8.02
CA LEU A 347 13.84 2.23 -9.08
C LEU A 347 13.57 2.98 -10.39
N SER A 348 13.59 4.29 -10.40
CA SER A 348 13.25 5.11 -11.58
C SER A 348 11.88 4.71 -12.19
N LEU A 349 10.86 4.51 -11.34
CA LEU A 349 9.59 3.89 -11.71
C LEU A 349 8.91 4.54 -12.93
N ALA A 350 9.03 5.85 -13.12
CA ALA A 350 8.46 6.53 -14.28
C ALA A 350 9.13 6.08 -15.59
N SER A 351 10.45 5.90 -15.58
CA SER A 351 11.19 5.37 -16.74
C SER A 351 10.86 3.90 -17.00
N VAL A 352 10.71 3.10 -15.93
CA VAL A 352 10.28 1.71 -16.05
C VAL A 352 8.89 1.63 -16.67
N ALA A 353 7.93 2.47 -16.23
CA ALA A 353 6.59 2.53 -16.80
C ALA A 353 6.61 2.90 -18.30
N ALA A 354 7.42 3.87 -18.69
CA ALA A 354 7.55 4.29 -20.08
C ALA A 354 8.17 3.19 -20.97
N THR A 355 9.23 2.55 -20.50
CA THR A 355 9.89 1.44 -21.20
C THR A 355 8.94 0.24 -21.35
N LEU A 356 8.23 -0.09 -20.27
CA LEU A 356 7.28 -1.19 -20.29
C LEU A 356 6.14 -0.93 -21.28
N HIS A 357 5.55 0.25 -21.27
CA HIS A 357 4.50 0.62 -22.23
C HIS A 357 5.02 0.54 -23.68
N ALA A 358 6.24 1.03 -23.96
CA ALA A 358 6.84 0.95 -25.27
C ALA A 358 7.01 -0.52 -25.75
N THR A 359 7.35 -1.44 -24.86
CA THR A 359 7.41 -2.88 -25.14
C THR A 359 6.05 -3.45 -25.55
N LEU A 360 4.95 -2.89 -25.02
CA LEU A 360 3.59 -3.35 -25.29
C LEU A 360 2.93 -2.67 -26.49
N GLU A 361 3.51 -1.62 -27.05
CA GLU A 361 2.87 -0.69 -28.02
C GLU A 361 2.26 -1.42 -29.22
N SER A 362 3.00 -2.36 -29.81
CA SER A 362 2.52 -3.14 -30.97
C SER A 362 1.32 -4.06 -30.59
N LYS A 363 1.31 -4.60 -29.38
CA LYS A 363 0.25 -5.48 -28.90
C LYS A 363 -0.98 -4.69 -28.47
N ILE A 364 -0.80 -3.50 -27.90
CA ILE A 364 -1.89 -2.56 -27.62
C ILE A 364 -2.55 -2.12 -28.95
N ALA A 365 -1.74 -1.81 -29.98
CA ALA A 365 -2.26 -1.39 -31.27
C ALA A 365 -3.02 -2.49 -32.02
N SER A 366 -2.64 -3.76 -31.85
CA SER A 366 -3.30 -4.90 -32.48
C SER A 366 -4.45 -5.51 -31.66
N ASP A 367 -4.71 -5.03 -30.46
CA ASP A 367 -5.76 -5.55 -29.57
C ASP A 367 -7.11 -4.95 -29.91
N THR A 368 -7.86 -5.64 -30.77
CA THR A 368 -9.19 -5.20 -31.24
C THR A 368 -10.29 -5.31 -30.18
N LYS A 369 -10.02 -5.97 -29.04
CA LYS A 369 -10.96 -6.11 -27.92
C LYS A 369 -10.69 -5.11 -26.80
N ASP A 370 -9.64 -4.31 -26.88
CA ASP A 370 -9.36 -3.28 -25.88
C ASP A 370 -10.34 -2.10 -26.05
N GLU A 371 -10.95 -1.67 -24.96
CA GLU A 371 -11.84 -0.50 -24.94
C GLU A 371 -11.04 0.83 -24.97
N THR A 372 -9.73 0.76 -24.75
CA THR A 372 -8.83 1.93 -24.74
C THR A 372 -8.08 2.02 -26.07
N SER A 373 -8.20 3.14 -26.77
CA SER A 373 -7.40 3.35 -27.98
C SER A 373 -5.90 3.43 -27.68
N PRO A 374 -5.02 3.08 -28.64
CA PRO A 374 -3.57 3.16 -28.42
C PRO A 374 -3.09 4.55 -27.99
N SER A 375 -3.67 5.62 -28.55
CA SER A 375 -3.34 6.99 -28.17
C SER A 375 -3.78 7.34 -26.76
N ALA A 376 -4.97 6.89 -26.35
CA ALA A 376 -5.47 7.07 -24.98
C ALA A 376 -4.63 6.26 -23.98
N SER A 377 -4.19 5.05 -24.35
CA SER A 377 -3.29 4.25 -23.53
C SER A 377 -1.94 4.96 -23.32
N LYS A 378 -1.37 5.52 -24.38
CA LYS A 378 -0.13 6.30 -24.28
C LYS A 378 -0.30 7.54 -23.40
N ALA A 379 -1.40 8.26 -23.56
CA ALA A 379 -1.69 9.44 -22.72
C ALA A 379 -1.84 9.06 -21.25
N ALA A 380 -2.50 7.95 -20.93
CA ALA A 380 -2.64 7.44 -19.58
C ALA A 380 -1.27 7.05 -18.96
N GLN A 381 -0.40 6.41 -19.75
CA GLN A 381 0.96 6.09 -19.29
C GLN A 381 1.78 7.35 -18.98
N VAL A 382 1.70 8.37 -19.83
CA VAL A 382 2.40 9.66 -19.61
C VAL A 382 1.88 10.33 -18.34
N ALA A 383 0.55 10.32 -18.11
CA ALA A 383 -0.05 10.86 -16.90
C ALA A 383 0.42 10.11 -15.64
N ALA A 384 0.47 8.78 -15.68
CA ALA A 384 0.99 7.95 -14.60
C ALA A 384 2.47 8.27 -14.30
N SER A 385 3.30 8.41 -15.34
CA SER A 385 4.70 8.82 -15.17
C SER A 385 4.83 10.20 -14.54
N GLY A 386 3.99 11.16 -14.94
CA GLY A 386 3.93 12.49 -14.34
C GLY A 386 3.56 12.45 -12.85
N PHE A 387 2.58 11.62 -12.48
CA PHE A 387 2.22 11.38 -11.08
C PHE A 387 3.39 10.83 -10.28
N ILE A 388 4.06 9.78 -10.79
CA ILE A 388 5.19 9.13 -10.13
C ILE A 388 6.33 10.13 -9.91
N LEU A 389 6.67 10.94 -10.91
CA LEU A 389 7.73 11.95 -10.82
C LEU A 389 7.42 13.04 -9.80
N ALA A 390 6.16 13.45 -9.66
CA ALA A 390 5.74 14.47 -8.71
C ALA A 390 5.67 13.95 -7.26
N ARG A 391 5.59 12.64 -7.04
CA ARG A 391 5.27 12.06 -5.74
C ARG A 391 6.32 12.28 -4.66
N PRO A 392 7.66 12.19 -4.93
CA PRO A 392 8.68 12.48 -3.93
C PRO A 392 8.55 13.88 -3.33
N SER A 393 8.32 14.90 -4.17
CA SER A 393 8.12 16.28 -3.70
C SER A 393 6.86 16.41 -2.84
N LYS A 394 5.77 15.70 -3.18
CA LYS A 394 4.55 15.70 -2.36
C LYS A 394 4.78 15.08 -0.97
N VAL A 395 5.55 13.99 -0.88
CA VAL A 395 5.96 13.40 0.40
C VAL A 395 6.80 14.40 1.20
N ASN A 396 7.80 15.02 0.58
CA ASN A 396 8.67 15.99 1.25
C ASN A 396 7.88 17.19 1.80
N LEU A 397 6.96 17.74 1.00
CA LEU A 397 6.09 18.83 1.43
C LEU A 397 5.22 18.43 2.62
N TRP A 398 4.63 17.21 2.59
CA TRP A 398 3.82 16.72 3.70
C TRP A 398 4.67 16.50 4.97
N LEU A 399 5.85 15.91 4.85
CA LEU A 399 6.78 15.71 5.97
C LEU A 399 7.26 17.04 6.59
N ALA A 400 7.33 18.11 5.80
CA ALA A 400 7.72 19.43 6.26
C ALA A 400 6.58 20.22 6.93
N GLN A 401 5.32 19.77 6.80
CA GLN A 401 4.18 20.48 7.38
C GLN A 401 4.05 20.21 8.87
N LEU A 402 3.91 21.27 9.64
CA LEU A 402 3.47 21.16 11.02
C LEU A 402 1.95 21.11 11.07
N THR A 403 1.38 19.98 11.50
CA THR A 403 -0.07 19.80 11.65
C THR A 403 -0.43 19.30 13.04
N ARG A 404 -1.64 19.56 13.50
CA ARG A 404 -2.18 19.04 14.77
C ARG A 404 -2.79 17.67 14.51
N VAL A 405 -2.48 16.70 15.36
CA VAL A 405 -2.98 15.31 15.24
C VAL A 405 -3.87 14.94 16.40
N THR A 406 -3.36 15.09 17.65
CA THR A 406 -4.16 14.94 18.86
C THR A 406 -3.98 16.16 19.77
N ALA A 407 -5.07 16.57 20.41
CA ALA A 407 -5.03 17.70 21.33
C ALA A 407 -4.17 17.41 22.57
N PRO A 408 -3.59 18.45 23.19
CA PRO A 408 -3.00 18.32 24.51
C PRO A 408 -4.04 17.83 25.52
N SER A 409 -3.59 17.05 26.49
CA SER A 409 -4.42 16.57 27.61
C SER A 409 -3.83 16.98 28.94
N ILE A 410 -4.68 17.02 29.97
CA ILE A 410 -4.30 17.29 31.36
C ILE A 410 -4.65 16.06 32.19
N SER A 411 -3.75 15.65 33.05
CA SER A 411 -3.94 14.59 34.05
C SER A 411 -3.51 15.08 35.44
N GLY A 412 -3.95 14.39 36.48
CA GLY A 412 -3.68 14.69 37.90
C GLY A 412 -4.93 15.01 38.69
N THR A 413 -4.79 15.07 40.00
CA THR A 413 -5.89 15.38 40.94
C THR A 413 -6.13 16.88 41.01
N THR A 414 -7.39 17.32 40.77
CA THR A 414 -7.77 18.74 40.79
C THR A 414 -8.09 19.21 42.21
N ALA A 415 -7.08 19.27 43.07
CA ALA A 415 -7.18 19.86 44.40
C ALA A 415 -6.01 20.85 44.66
N VAL A 416 -6.24 21.88 45.46
CA VAL A 416 -5.20 22.87 45.79
C VAL A 416 -3.97 22.16 46.39
N GLY A 417 -2.78 22.54 45.93
CA GLY A 417 -1.50 21.90 46.29
C GLY A 417 -1.11 20.70 45.45
N GLN A 418 -2.02 20.12 44.69
CA GLN A 418 -1.71 18.99 43.79
C GLN A 418 -1.13 19.47 42.47
N VAL A 419 -0.35 18.58 41.83
CA VAL A 419 0.30 18.85 40.54
C VAL A 419 -0.53 18.29 39.41
N LEU A 420 -0.84 19.12 38.44
CA LEU A 420 -1.36 18.72 37.12
C LEU A 420 -0.23 18.56 36.12
N SER A 421 -0.34 17.53 35.29
CA SER A 421 0.60 17.26 34.20
C SER A 421 -0.10 17.46 32.84
N ALA A 422 0.55 18.18 31.93
CA ALA A 422 0.08 18.41 30.57
C ALA A 422 0.91 17.60 29.58
N THR A 423 0.24 16.89 28.65
CA THR A 423 0.90 16.35 27.45
C THR A 423 1.01 17.41 26.37
N SER A 424 1.98 17.25 25.47
CA SER A 424 2.08 18.14 24.30
C SER A 424 0.97 17.92 23.26
N GLY A 425 0.25 16.81 23.34
CA GLY A 425 -0.51 16.29 22.20
C GLY A 425 0.44 15.69 21.14
N THR A 426 -0.15 15.26 20.03
CA THR A 426 0.62 14.71 18.88
C THR A 426 0.57 15.69 17.72
N TRP A 427 1.71 15.90 17.08
CA TRP A 427 1.88 16.82 15.96
C TRP A 427 2.46 16.09 14.76
N SER A 428 2.44 16.72 13.57
CA SER A 428 2.98 16.13 12.34
C SER A 428 4.46 15.74 12.46
N TYR A 429 4.86 14.85 11.59
CA TYR A 429 6.24 14.36 11.49
C TYR A 429 7.07 15.17 10.51
N GLY A 430 7.09 16.48 10.66
CA GLY A 430 8.16 17.30 10.12
C GLY A 430 9.41 17.25 11.01
N PRO A 431 10.24 18.29 11.02
CA PRO A 431 11.23 18.48 12.07
C PRO A 431 10.57 18.39 13.44
N THR A 432 11.22 17.75 14.42
CA THR A 432 10.67 17.62 15.77
C THR A 432 10.29 18.99 16.33
N PRO A 433 9.03 19.27 16.65
CA PRO A 433 8.63 20.57 17.15
C PRO A 433 9.24 20.83 18.53
N LYS A 434 9.59 22.09 18.79
CA LYS A 434 9.81 22.59 20.15
C LYS A 434 8.47 22.93 20.76
N TYR A 435 8.27 22.54 22.01
CA TYR A 435 7.00 22.78 22.71
C TYR A 435 7.14 23.84 23.77
N SER A 436 6.16 24.73 23.85
CA SER A 436 5.96 25.64 24.99
C SER A 436 4.54 25.53 25.52
N TYR A 437 4.40 25.77 26.82
CA TYR A 437 3.16 25.60 27.55
C TYR A 437 2.73 26.94 28.13
N GLN A 438 1.42 27.12 28.30
CA GLN A 438 0.82 28.23 29.06
C GLN A 438 -0.49 27.74 29.65
N TRP A 439 -0.61 27.86 30.99
CA TRP A 439 -1.83 27.49 31.70
C TRP A 439 -2.81 28.66 31.78
N PHE A 440 -4.10 28.32 31.82
CA PHE A 440 -5.19 29.25 31.88
C PHE A 440 -6.20 28.79 32.93
N ARG A 441 -6.81 29.79 33.59
CA ARG A 441 -7.93 29.62 34.49
C ARG A 441 -9.21 30.03 33.78
N CYS A 442 -10.22 29.17 33.77
CA CYS A 442 -11.49 29.38 33.07
C CYS A 442 -12.66 29.29 34.05
N SER A 443 -13.62 30.21 33.95
CA SER A 443 -14.84 30.19 34.79
C SER A 443 -15.91 29.26 34.24
N THR A 444 -15.80 28.81 32.98
CA THR A 444 -16.75 27.90 32.32
C THR A 444 -16.03 26.70 31.72
N ALA A 445 -16.72 25.55 31.71
CA ALA A 445 -16.25 24.32 31.07
C ALA A 445 -16.77 24.25 29.62
N THR A 446 -16.02 24.73 28.66
CA THR A 446 -16.27 24.39 27.24
C THR A 446 -15.58 23.06 26.94
N GLN A 447 -16.33 22.01 26.62
CA GLN A 447 -15.82 20.63 26.63
C GLN A 447 -14.84 20.28 25.51
N SER A 448 -14.78 21.03 24.40
CA SER A 448 -13.89 20.73 23.30
C SER A 448 -12.48 21.31 23.47
N ALA A 449 -11.48 20.62 22.94
CA ALA A 449 -10.18 21.21 22.63
C ALA A 449 -10.34 22.22 21.47
N SER A 450 -9.54 23.28 21.45
CA SER A 450 -9.69 24.35 20.46
C SER A 450 -8.36 24.95 20.01
N THR A 451 -8.37 25.68 18.92
CA THR A 451 -7.23 26.47 18.44
C THR A 451 -7.29 27.94 18.87
N THR A 452 -8.42 28.33 19.43
CA THR A 452 -8.63 29.69 19.97
C THR A 452 -8.81 29.61 21.47
N LEU A 453 -8.44 30.66 22.19
CA LEU A 453 -8.69 30.77 23.63
C LEU A 453 -10.21 30.78 23.86
N PRO A 454 -10.74 29.82 24.63
CA PRO A 454 -12.17 29.84 24.96
C PRO A 454 -12.54 31.09 25.77
N ALA A 455 -13.76 31.58 25.57
CA ALA A 455 -14.26 32.70 26.33
C ALA A 455 -14.17 32.46 27.83
N ARG A 456 -13.96 33.54 28.61
CA ARG A 456 -13.88 33.54 30.08
C ARG A 456 -12.70 32.67 30.62
N CYS A 457 -11.62 32.58 29.86
CA CYS A 457 -10.34 32.03 30.33
C CYS A 457 -9.31 33.16 30.45
N THR A 458 -8.60 33.20 31.56
CA THR A 458 -7.54 34.13 31.85
C THR A 458 -6.20 33.43 31.98
N ILE A 459 -5.14 34.06 31.52
CA ILE A 459 -3.77 33.53 31.60
C ILE A 459 -3.33 33.43 33.07
N ILE A 460 -2.64 32.36 33.41
CA ILE A 460 -1.94 32.23 34.69
C ILE A 460 -0.50 32.65 34.47
N THR A 461 -0.15 33.88 34.87
CA THR A 461 1.18 34.43 34.66
C THR A 461 2.26 33.53 35.25
N GLY A 462 3.32 33.25 34.47
CA GLY A 462 4.45 32.40 34.87
C GLY A 462 4.20 30.90 34.84
N ALA A 463 2.98 30.44 34.56
CA ALA A 463 2.66 29.00 34.47
C ALA A 463 2.96 28.49 33.03
N THR A 464 4.26 28.30 32.74
CA THR A 464 4.77 27.98 31.39
C THR A 464 5.43 26.60 31.26
N LYS A 465 5.35 25.78 32.31
CA LYS A 465 5.86 24.39 32.29
C LYS A 465 4.76 23.41 31.99
N SER A 466 5.11 22.19 31.59
CA SER A 466 4.16 21.08 31.42
C SER A 466 3.51 20.67 32.74
N LEU A 467 4.15 20.94 33.86
CA LEU A 467 3.64 20.71 35.20
C LEU A 467 3.13 22.02 35.82
N TYR A 468 1.98 21.97 36.49
CA TYR A 468 1.41 23.11 37.18
C TYR A 468 0.85 22.68 38.57
N THR A 469 1.33 23.31 39.63
CA THR A 469 0.80 23.09 40.99
C THR A 469 -0.38 24.02 41.23
N LEU A 470 -1.55 23.44 41.54
CA LEU A 470 -2.78 24.16 41.80
C LEU A 470 -2.66 25.05 43.04
N LYS A 471 -3.09 26.31 42.90
CA LYS A 471 -3.04 27.34 43.95
C LYS A 471 -4.43 27.64 44.47
N ILE A 472 -4.53 28.30 45.61
CA ILE A 472 -5.80 28.75 46.21
C ILE A 472 -6.63 29.57 45.20
N ALA A 473 -5.96 30.40 44.37
CA ALA A 473 -6.58 31.20 43.31
C ALA A 473 -7.27 30.37 42.22
N ASP A 474 -7.01 29.07 42.15
CA ASP A 474 -7.61 28.17 41.14
C ASP A 474 -8.96 27.58 41.61
N ARG A 475 -9.30 27.74 42.86
CA ARG A 475 -10.59 27.27 43.41
C ARG A 475 -11.77 27.78 42.59
N ARG A 476 -12.74 26.91 42.42
CA ARG A 476 -13.98 27.14 41.63
C ARG A 476 -13.75 27.42 40.13
N SER A 477 -12.52 27.17 39.62
CA SER A 477 -12.15 27.34 38.22
C SER A 477 -11.88 26.00 37.54
N TYR A 478 -11.89 26.01 36.19
CA TYR A 478 -11.43 24.94 35.34
C TYR A 478 -10.06 25.33 34.78
N LEU A 479 -9.13 24.39 34.72
CA LEU A 479 -7.81 24.65 34.14
C LEU A 479 -7.74 24.15 32.71
N ARG A 480 -7.02 24.90 31.87
CA ARG A 480 -6.63 24.51 30.52
C ARG A 480 -5.15 24.80 30.32
N VAL A 481 -4.54 24.05 29.41
CA VAL A 481 -3.20 24.34 28.92
C VAL A 481 -3.23 24.64 27.44
N ARG A 482 -2.57 25.68 27.03
CA ARG A 482 -2.19 25.92 25.63
C ARG A 482 -0.83 25.31 25.42
N VAL A 483 -0.70 24.48 24.39
CA VAL A 483 0.57 24.02 23.88
C VAL A 483 0.83 24.65 22.53
N THR A 484 1.97 25.27 22.38
CA THR A 484 2.47 25.77 21.10
C THR A 484 3.60 24.86 20.65
N ALA A 485 3.43 24.24 19.49
CA ALA A 485 4.47 23.49 18.78
C ALA A 485 5.08 24.41 17.73
N ALA A 486 6.41 24.51 17.70
CA ALA A 486 7.14 25.36 16.77
C ALA A 486 8.23 24.57 16.04
N ILE A 487 8.34 24.81 14.75
CA ILE A 487 9.44 24.41 13.87
C ILE A 487 10.06 25.67 13.27
N PRO A 488 11.24 25.64 12.64
CA PRO A 488 11.89 26.85 12.12
C PRO A 488 11.02 27.69 11.16
N THR A 489 10.10 27.04 10.44
CA THR A 489 9.28 27.66 9.39
C THR A 489 7.86 27.99 9.81
N SER A 490 7.37 27.46 10.95
CA SER A 490 5.99 27.70 11.39
C SER A 490 5.77 27.33 12.87
N SER A 491 4.69 27.85 13.44
CA SER A 491 4.21 27.43 14.76
C SER A 491 2.70 27.28 14.76
N LEU A 492 2.21 26.31 15.51
CA LEU A 492 0.78 26.07 15.71
C LEU A 492 0.52 25.89 17.20
N LEU A 493 -0.69 26.28 17.64
CA LEU A 493 -1.09 26.13 19.03
C LEU A 493 -2.39 25.33 19.14
N TRP A 494 -2.58 24.68 20.32
CA TRP A 494 -3.81 24.00 20.65
C TRP A 494 -4.07 24.07 22.15
N PHE A 495 -5.34 24.26 22.54
CA PHE A 495 -5.78 24.23 23.92
C PHE A 495 -6.35 22.86 24.26
N SER A 496 -6.03 22.35 25.45
CA SER A 496 -6.59 21.12 25.99
C SER A 496 -8.11 21.25 26.21
N LYS A 497 -8.79 20.11 26.44
CA LYS A 497 -10.07 20.12 27.16
C LYS A 497 -9.85 20.69 28.56
N PRO A 498 -10.92 21.23 29.24
CA PRO A 498 -10.79 21.68 30.60
C PRO A 498 -10.61 20.49 31.57
N THR A 499 -10.01 20.73 32.71
CA THR A 499 -10.12 19.84 33.88
C THR A 499 -11.57 19.78 34.38
N VAL A 500 -11.85 18.92 35.39
CA VAL A 500 -12.99 19.14 36.28
C VAL A 500 -12.75 20.39 37.11
N LYS A 501 -13.82 20.91 37.72
CA LYS A 501 -13.75 22.12 38.53
C LYS A 501 -12.87 21.87 39.77
N VAL A 502 -11.96 22.77 40.06
CA VAL A 502 -11.13 22.73 41.25
C VAL A 502 -12.02 23.04 42.49
N PRO A 503 -12.09 22.17 43.49
CA PRO A 503 -12.89 22.36 44.68
C PRO A 503 -12.43 23.56 45.51
#